data_b2a2f2927fed1481e1f26d1f300ca4f5
#
_entry.id   b2a2f2927fed1481e1f26d1f300ca4f5
#
_cell.length_a   1.000
_cell.length_b   1.000
_cell.length_c   1.000
_cell.angle_alpha   90.00
_cell.angle_beta   90.00
_cell.angle_gamma   90.00
#
_symmetry.space_group_name_H-M   'P 1'
#
loop_
_entity.id
_entity.type
_entity.pdbx_description
1 polymer ?
#
loop_
_entity_poly.entity_id
_entity_poly.type
_entity_poly.pdbx_seq_one_letter_code
_entity_poly.pdbx_strand_id
1 'polypeptide(L)'
;NQSYSHLWGILSVFLYLTINGKKKYIAWVVCTYMSVLSKDNGLAWAIVPPIMALTFDKIDKKTCRKELVFGFAIALSYCIVRFSLPYTYIKNGSYEEDVVSIHSRIKGLVNWISYTWFAADYISIVNKPNRNLYIGFLTILLSCAFMVKIWWNKTIWHHKQIWLLIAVLFIVASPHLLISMSIMNAYSSLGIAAIIIGYLCHKYQKNKPQLQTLFFLYLTAAIITDVHHWYMA
;
A
#
# COMPACT_ATOMS: atom_id res chain seq x y z
N ASN A 1 -13.72 -0.29 8.51
CA ASN A 1 -12.86 -1.32 9.11
C ASN A 1 -11.53 -1.54 8.37
N GLN A 2 -11.41 -1.23 7.07
CA GLN A 2 -10.13 -1.31 6.36
C GLN A 2 -9.08 -0.36 6.93
N SER A 3 -9.45 0.89 7.21
CA SER A 3 -8.56 1.90 7.76
C SER A 3 -7.94 1.46 9.08
N TYR A 4 -8.71 0.79 9.94
CA TYR A 4 -8.20 0.24 11.21
C TYR A 4 -7.20 -0.89 10.98
N SER A 5 -7.46 -1.79 10.02
CA SER A 5 -6.53 -2.85 9.67
C SER A 5 -5.17 -2.29 9.26
N HIS A 6 -5.17 -1.26 8.42
CA HIS A 6 -3.92 -0.64 7.97
C HIS A 6 -3.24 0.19 9.05
N LEU A 7 -4.01 0.88 9.90
CA LEU A 7 -3.47 1.61 11.05
C LEU A 7 -2.68 0.65 11.96
N TRP A 8 -3.27 -0.49 12.33
CA TRP A 8 -2.59 -1.51 13.13
C TRP A 8 -1.38 -2.10 12.40
N GLY A 9 -1.49 -2.30 11.09
CA GLY A 9 -0.39 -2.78 10.27
C GLY A 9 0.80 -1.82 10.26
N ILE A 10 0.57 -0.54 10.02
CA ILE A 10 1.60 0.51 10.05
C ILE A 10 2.18 0.67 11.46
N LEU A 11 1.33 0.61 12.49
CA LEU A 11 1.76 0.65 13.89
C LEU A 11 2.66 -0.55 14.22
N SER A 12 2.34 -1.73 13.70
CA SER A 12 3.19 -2.93 13.82
C SER A 12 4.61 -2.66 13.28
N VAL A 13 4.73 -2.08 12.10
CA VAL A 13 6.02 -1.71 11.50
C VAL A 13 6.75 -0.68 12.36
N PHE A 14 6.06 0.37 12.78
CA PHE A 14 6.64 1.44 13.59
C PHE A 14 7.18 0.92 14.91
N LEU A 15 6.40 0.14 15.66
CA LEU A 15 6.80 -0.43 16.95
C LEU A 15 7.94 -1.43 16.77
N TYR A 16 7.91 -2.22 15.71
CA TYR A 16 8.97 -3.17 15.40
C TYR A 16 10.32 -2.48 15.12
N LEU A 17 10.29 -1.32 14.47
CA LEU A 17 11.50 -0.54 14.15
C LEU A 17 12.03 0.28 15.33
N THR A 18 11.17 0.64 16.29
CA THR A 18 11.50 1.54 17.41
C THR A 18 11.76 0.82 18.73
N ILE A 19 11.06 -0.30 18.97
CA ILE A 19 11.21 -1.06 20.20
C ILE A 19 12.35 -2.08 20.07
N ASN A 20 13.19 -2.16 21.11
CA ASN A 20 14.27 -3.13 21.19
C ASN A 20 13.92 -4.34 22.05
N GLY A 21 14.62 -5.46 21.83
CA GLY A 21 14.49 -6.68 22.62
C GLY A 21 13.21 -7.47 22.34
N LYS A 22 12.80 -8.29 23.32
CA LYS A 22 11.65 -9.19 23.16
C LYS A 22 10.30 -8.47 23.03
N LYS A 23 10.19 -7.25 23.55
CA LYS A 23 8.95 -6.44 23.48
C LYS A 23 8.53 -6.13 22.05
N LYS A 24 9.48 -6.01 21.11
CA LYS A 24 9.16 -5.77 19.69
C LYS A 24 8.32 -6.90 19.09
N TYR A 25 8.59 -8.16 19.45
CA TYR A 25 7.85 -9.31 18.94
C TYR A 25 6.42 -9.35 19.48
N ILE A 26 6.25 -9.01 20.77
CA ILE A 26 4.92 -8.93 21.39
C ILE A 26 4.09 -7.84 20.67
N ALA A 27 4.67 -6.65 20.50
CA ALA A 27 4.00 -5.54 19.81
C ALA A 27 3.64 -5.93 18.36
N TRP A 28 4.56 -6.58 17.65
CA TRP A 28 4.33 -7.07 16.29
C TRP A 28 3.17 -8.06 16.23
N VAL A 29 3.17 -9.10 17.07
CA VAL A 29 2.10 -10.11 17.13
C VAL A 29 0.76 -9.44 17.43
N VAL A 30 0.68 -8.63 18.50
CA VAL A 30 -0.56 -7.98 18.92
C VAL A 30 -1.10 -7.10 17.81
N CYS A 31 -0.28 -6.22 17.22
CA CYS A 31 -0.73 -5.33 16.17
C CYS A 31 -1.14 -6.09 14.90
N THR A 32 -0.44 -7.18 14.56
CA THR A 32 -0.83 -8.02 13.42
C THR A 32 -2.19 -8.67 13.66
N TYR A 33 -2.43 -9.25 14.85
CA TYR A 33 -3.74 -9.81 15.18
C TYR A 33 -4.85 -8.75 15.17
N MET A 34 -4.61 -7.57 15.74
CA MET A 34 -5.58 -6.47 15.69
C MET A 34 -5.87 -6.03 14.24
N SER A 35 -4.85 -6.03 13.38
CA SER A 35 -5.00 -5.75 11.95
C SER A 35 -5.90 -6.79 11.27
N VAL A 36 -5.61 -8.07 11.48
CA VAL A 36 -6.35 -9.18 10.85
C VAL A 36 -7.79 -9.28 11.39
N LEU A 37 -7.99 -9.11 12.69
CA LEU A 37 -9.32 -9.10 13.32
C LEU A 37 -10.17 -7.91 12.82
N SER A 38 -9.54 -6.81 12.42
CA SER A 38 -10.22 -5.69 11.79
C SER A 38 -10.64 -6.03 10.36
N LYS A 39 -9.80 -6.75 9.61
CA LYS A 39 -10.07 -7.28 8.27
C LYS A 39 -9.04 -8.33 7.86
N ASP A 40 -9.47 -9.40 7.20
CA ASP A 40 -8.62 -10.54 6.79
C ASP A 40 -7.40 -10.14 5.95
N ASN A 41 -7.49 -9.06 5.17
CA ASN A 41 -6.36 -8.53 4.40
C ASN A 41 -5.21 -7.97 5.25
N GLY A 42 -5.44 -7.76 6.55
CA GLY A 42 -4.42 -7.43 7.53
C GLY A 42 -3.33 -8.50 7.66
N LEU A 43 -3.56 -9.70 7.12
CA LEU A 43 -2.61 -10.81 7.15
C LEU A 43 -1.26 -10.47 6.48
N ALA A 44 -1.26 -9.62 5.47
CA ALA A 44 -0.04 -9.15 4.82
C ALA A 44 0.95 -8.49 5.80
N TRP A 45 0.46 -7.84 6.85
CA TRP A 45 1.29 -7.18 7.85
C TRP A 45 2.05 -8.15 8.78
N ALA A 46 1.74 -9.44 8.72
CA ALA A 46 2.53 -10.45 9.43
C ALA A 46 3.98 -10.57 8.93
N ILE A 47 4.24 -10.23 7.67
CA ILE A 47 5.58 -10.37 7.06
C ILE A 47 6.23 -9.03 6.70
N VAL A 48 5.50 -7.93 6.76
CA VAL A 48 6.01 -6.59 6.38
C VAL A 48 7.07 -6.04 7.34
N PRO A 49 6.93 -6.12 8.69
CA PRO A 49 7.88 -5.52 9.61
C PRO A 49 9.34 -5.96 9.42
N PRO A 50 9.69 -7.27 9.29
CA PRO A 50 11.08 -7.67 9.06
C PRO A 50 11.61 -7.21 7.69
N ILE A 51 10.79 -7.13 6.66
CA ILE A 51 11.22 -6.63 5.34
C ILE A 51 11.53 -5.13 5.45
N MET A 52 10.68 -4.37 6.15
CA MET A 52 10.93 -2.95 6.39
C MET A 52 12.20 -2.72 7.22
N ALA A 53 12.46 -3.55 8.24
CA ALA A 53 13.68 -3.47 9.01
C ALA A 53 14.94 -3.78 8.18
N LEU A 54 14.85 -4.75 7.27
CA LEU A 54 15.93 -5.03 6.30
C LEU A 54 16.12 -3.86 5.30
N THR A 55 15.03 -3.21 4.92
CA THR A 55 15.06 -2.05 4.00
C THR A 55 15.82 -0.88 4.61
N PHE A 56 15.63 -0.64 5.91
CA PHE A 56 16.29 0.44 6.65
C PHE A 56 17.60 0.00 7.35
N ASP A 57 18.16 -1.14 6.94
CA ASP A 57 19.43 -1.69 7.45
C ASP A 57 19.45 -1.86 8.99
N LYS A 58 18.27 -2.10 9.61
CA LYS A 58 18.13 -2.37 11.05
C LYS A 58 18.44 -3.82 11.42
N ILE A 59 18.31 -4.73 10.46
CA ILE A 59 18.62 -6.15 10.60
C ILE A 59 19.35 -6.66 9.36
N ASP A 60 20.11 -7.73 9.52
CA ASP A 60 20.76 -8.42 8.42
C ASP A 60 19.83 -9.42 7.72
N LYS A 61 20.24 -9.92 6.55
CA LYS A 61 19.46 -10.87 5.74
C LYS A 61 19.15 -12.17 6.50
N LYS A 62 20.06 -12.64 7.36
CA LYS A 62 19.91 -13.89 8.10
C LYS A 62 18.82 -13.74 9.17
N THR A 63 18.83 -12.63 9.89
CA THR A 63 17.83 -12.28 10.88
C THR A 63 16.47 -12.06 10.19
N CYS A 64 16.42 -11.31 9.11
CA CYS A 64 15.18 -11.10 8.35
C CYS A 64 14.55 -12.43 7.92
N ARG A 65 15.35 -13.40 7.43
CA ARG A 65 14.82 -14.72 7.05
C ARG A 65 14.19 -15.46 8.22
N LYS A 66 14.83 -15.45 9.39
CA LYS A 66 14.27 -16.06 10.62
C LYS A 66 12.98 -15.39 11.05
N GLU A 67 12.94 -14.07 11.00
CA GLU A 67 11.77 -13.30 11.40
C GLU A 67 10.63 -13.42 10.38
N LEU A 68 10.92 -13.61 9.09
CA LEU A 68 9.91 -13.97 8.10
C LEU A 68 9.24 -15.31 8.40
N VAL A 69 10.02 -16.33 8.81
CA VAL A 69 9.44 -17.62 9.22
C VAL A 69 8.51 -17.42 10.41
N PHE A 70 8.90 -16.58 11.39
CA PHE A 70 8.03 -16.24 12.50
C PHE A 70 6.76 -15.49 12.04
N GLY A 71 6.87 -14.54 11.12
CA GLY A 71 5.73 -13.87 10.52
C GLY A 71 4.78 -14.84 9.79
N PHE A 72 5.32 -15.79 9.03
CA PHE A 72 4.51 -16.85 8.41
C PHE A 72 3.82 -17.74 9.46
N ALA A 73 4.47 -18.02 10.58
CA ALA A 73 3.84 -18.78 11.68
C ALA A 73 2.66 -18.00 12.30
N ILE A 74 2.79 -16.68 12.47
CA ILE A 74 1.66 -15.82 12.91
C ILE A 74 0.52 -15.90 11.89
N ALA A 75 0.81 -15.75 10.59
CA ALA A 75 -0.19 -15.83 9.54
C ALA A 75 -0.90 -17.19 9.52
N LEU A 76 -0.13 -18.28 9.61
CA LEU A 76 -0.66 -19.63 9.63
C LEU A 76 -1.54 -19.89 10.85
N SER A 77 -1.14 -19.43 12.03
CA SER A 77 -1.94 -19.59 13.27
C SER A 77 -3.31 -18.91 13.13
N TYR A 78 -3.36 -17.72 12.52
CA TYR A 78 -4.63 -17.07 12.21
C TYR A 78 -5.46 -17.89 11.22
N CYS A 79 -4.87 -18.36 10.13
CA CYS A 79 -5.57 -19.18 9.14
C CYS A 79 -6.16 -20.43 9.78
N ILE A 80 -5.41 -21.14 10.63
CA ILE A 80 -5.91 -22.32 11.34
C ILE A 80 -7.15 -21.97 12.17
N VAL A 81 -7.07 -20.91 12.99
CA VAL A 81 -8.23 -20.48 13.80
C VAL A 81 -9.39 -20.08 12.90
N ARG A 82 -9.15 -19.32 11.85
CA ARG A 82 -10.16 -18.81 10.93
C ARG A 82 -10.93 -19.94 10.22
N PHE A 83 -10.20 -20.95 9.73
CA PHE A 83 -10.80 -22.09 9.03
C PHE A 83 -11.37 -23.17 9.96
N SER A 84 -11.00 -23.18 11.25
CA SER A 84 -11.58 -24.07 12.25
C SER A 84 -12.93 -23.60 12.77
N LEU A 85 -13.25 -22.31 12.60
CA LEU A 85 -14.54 -21.77 13.00
C LEU A 85 -15.61 -22.02 11.94
N PRO A 86 -16.84 -22.46 12.31
CA PRO A 86 -17.94 -22.61 11.37
C PRO A 86 -18.24 -21.27 10.74
N TYR A 87 -17.98 -21.13 9.45
CA TYR A 87 -18.21 -19.92 8.69
C TYR A 87 -19.54 -20.03 7.93
N THR A 88 -20.54 -19.28 8.35
CA THR A 88 -21.73 -19.07 7.55
C THR A 88 -21.39 -18.13 6.38
N TYR A 89 -21.12 -18.72 5.24
CA TYR A 89 -20.93 -17.97 3.99
C TYR A 89 -22.26 -17.30 3.63
N ILE A 90 -22.35 -16.01 3.85
CA ILE A 90 -23.39 -15.22 3.20
C ILE A 90 -22.98 -15.13 1.73
N LYS A 91 -23.57 -15.97 0.87
CA LYS A 91 -23.45 -15.87 -0.58
C LYS A 91 -24.03 -14.53 -1.03
N ASN A 92 -23.26 -13.49 -1.01
CA ASN A 92 -23.54 -12.30 -1.79
C ASN A 92 -23.07 -12.60 -3.22
N GLY A 93 -23.99 -13.06 -4.06
CA GLY A 93 -23.76 -13.57 -5.41
C GLY A 93 -23.05 -12.63 -6.39
N SER A 94 -22.81 -11.38 -6.02
CA SER A 94 -22.08 -10.40 -6.84
C SER A 94 -20.54 -10.56 -6.82
N TYR A 95 -19.99 -11.33 -5.87
CA TYR A 95 -18.52 -11.47 -5.76
C TYR A 95 -17.95 -12.69 -6.53
N GLU A 96 -18.78 -13.70 -6.80
CA GLU A 96 -18.29 -14.95 -7.42
C GLU A 96 -18.04 -14.78 -8.93
N GLU A 97 -18.83 -13.96 -9.63
CA GLU A 97 -18.70 -13.79 -11.09
C GLU A 97 -17.50 -12.88 -11.45
N ASP A 98 -17.19 -11.88 -10.62
CA ASP A 98 -16.10 -10.92 -10.89
C ASP A 98 -14.69 -11.50 -10.66
N VAL A 99 -14.56 -12.51 -9.81
CA VAL A 99 -13.24 -13.06 -9.42
C VAL A 99 -12.59 -13.88 -10.55
N VAL A 100 -13.37 -14.43 -11.47
CA VAL A 100 -12.89 -15.37 -12.47
C VAL A 100 -12.48 -14.72 -13.79
N SER A 101 -12.97 -13.52 -14.11
CA SER A 101 -12.69 -12.84 -15.37
C SER A 101 -11.30 -12.20 -15.42
N ILE A 102 -10.49 -12.53 -16.43
CA ILE A 102 -9.20 -11.86 -16.69
C ILE A 102 -9.39 -10.35 -16.89
N HIS A 103 -10.51 -9.95 -17.48
CA HIS A 103 -10.84 -8.54 -17.72
C HIS A 103 -11.00 -7.78 -16.39
N SER A 104 -11.72 -8.34 -15.41
CA SER A 104 -11.91 -7.71 -14.10
C SER A 104 -10.60 -7.59 -13.33
N ARG A 105 -9.68 -8.55 -13.48
CA ARG A 105 -8.34 -8.49 -12.86
C ARG A 105 -7.45 -7.41 -13.48
N ILE A 106 -7.46 -7.28 -14.81
CA ILE A 106 -6.74 -6.20 -15.50
C ILE A 106 -7.30 -4.84 -15.10
N LYS A 107 -8.63 -4.70 -15.08
CA LYS A 107 -9.30 -3.48 -14.59
C LYS A 107 -8.96 -3.19 -13.12
N GLY A 108 -8.92 -4.20 -12.27
CA GLY A 108 -8.51 -4.09 -10.87
C GLY A 108 -7.07 -3.60 -10.73
N LEU A 109 -6.14 -4.14 -11.52
CA LEU A 109 -4.74 -3.72 -11.52
C LEU A 109 -4.58 -2.26 -12.00
N VAL A 110 -5.27 -1.88 -13.07
CA VAL A 110 -5.25 -0.51 -13.59
C VAL A 110 -5.80 0.46 -12.55
N ASN A 111 -6.92 0.12 -11.91
CA ASN A 111 -7.50 0.92 -10.84
C ASN A 111 -6.54 1.04 -9.65
N TRP A 112 -5.91 -0.06 -9.23
CA TRP A 112 -4.93 -0.03 -8.15
C TRP A 112 -3.75 0.89 -8.45
N ILE A 113 -3.18 0.83 -9.66
CA ILE A 113 -2.12 1.73 -10.10
C ILE A 113 -2.61 3.18 -10.07
N SER A 114 -3.82 3.43 -10.61
CA SER A 114 -4.42 4.75 -10.65
C SER A 114 -4.59 5.34 -9.25
N TYR A 115 -5.20 4.60 -8.32
CA TYR A 115 -5.42 5.08 -6.95
C TYR A 115 -4.12 5.23 -6.17
N THR A 116 -3.16 4.33 -6.37
CA THR A 116 -1.93 4.32 -5.58
C THR A 116 -0.95 5.42 -6.00
N TRP A 117 -0.85 5.69 -7.30
CA TRP A 117 0.18 6.57 -7.84
C TRP A 117 -0.34 7.89 -8.39
N PHE A 118 -1.59 7.95 -8.82
CA PHE A 118 -2.15 9.13 -9.47
C PHE A 118 -3.11 9.90 -8.56
N ALA A 119 -3.44 9.37 -7.38
CA ALA A 119 -4.41 9.95 -6.44
C ALA A 119 -5.72 10.37 -7.12
N ALA A 120 -6.10 9.69 -8.20
CA ALA A 120 -7.24 10.04 -9.03
C ALA A 120 -8.13 8.82 -9.21
N ASP A 121 -9.42 9.00 -9.01
CA ASP A 121 -10.40 8.04 -9.44
C ASP A 121 -10.58 8.16 -10.96
N TYR A 122 -9.86 7.32 -11.70
CA TYR A 122 -9.96 7.25 -13.15
C TYR A 122 -11.42 7.08 -13.62
N ILE A 123 -12.23 6.30 -12.90
CA ILE A 123 -13.62 6.04 -13.25
C ILE A 123 -14.46 7.30 -13.08
N SER A 124 -14.28 8.06 -12.01
CA SER A 124 -14.99 9.32 -11.80
C SER A 124 -14.61 10.38 -12.82
N ILE A 125 -13.36 10.40 -13.28
CA ILE A 125 -12.89 11.33 -14.32
C ILE A 125 -13.57 11.00 -15.65
N VAL A 126 -13.67 9.72 -16.01
CA VAL A 126 -14.25 9.28 -17.29
C VAL A 126 -15.78 9.37 -17.31
N ASN A 127 -16.44 9.09 -16.18
CA ASN A 127 -17.90 9.00 -16.11
C ASN A 127 -18.62 10.32 -15.78
N LYS A 128 -17.93 11.34 -15.31
CA LYS A 128 -18.52 12.66 -14.98
C LYS A 128 -17.74 13.81 -15.64
N PRO A 129 -18.01 14.08 -16.93
CA PRO A 129 -17.13 14.93 -17.74
C PRO A 129 -17.10 16.43 -17.41
N ASN A 130 -18.01 16.97 -16.56
CA ASN A 130 -18.29 18.41 -16.65
C ASN A 130 -17.52 19.38 -15.76
N ARG A 131 -16.89 18.98 -14.66
CA ARG A 131 -16.12 19.93 -13.82
C ARG A 131 -14.79 19.38 -13.31
N ASN A 132 -14.71 18.10 -13.08
CA ASN A 132 -13.56 17.45 -12.45
C ASN A 132 -12.48 17.09 -13.47
N LEU A 133 -12.78 17.20 -14.76
CA LEU A 133 -11.89 16.80 -15.84
C LEU A 133 -10.56 17.57 -15.79
N TYR A 134 -10.61 18.88 -15.53
CA TYR A 134 -9.41 19.72 -15.53
C TYR A 134 -8.51 19.45 -14.33
N ILE A 135 -9.10 19.29 -13.13
CA ILE A 135 -8.34 19.01 -11.90
C ILE A 135 -7.75 17.60 -11.97
N GLY A 136 -8.56 16.62 -12.36
CA GLY A 136 -8.11 15.25 -12.56
C GLY A 136 -7.04 15.13 -13.64
N PHE A 137 -7.21 15.83 -14.78
CA PHE A 137 -6.20 15.87 -15.83
C PHE A 137 -4.89 16.49 -15.36
N LEU A 138 -4.96 17.62 -14.64
CA LEU A 138 -3.78 18.26 -14.05
C LEU A 138 -3.06 17.33 -13.06
N THR A 139 -3.82 16.66 -12.20
CA THR A 139 -3.26 15.70 -11.23
C THR A 139 -2.56 14.54 -11.93
N ILE A 140 -3.18 13.97 -12.97
CA ILE A 140 -2.57 12.90 -13.77
C ILE A 140 -1.31 13.42 -14.46
N LEU A 141 -1.34 14.60 -15.06
CA LEU A 141 -0.19 15.18 -15.76
C LEU A 141 0.98 15.42 -14.80
N LEU A 142 0.74 15.99 -13.62
CA LEU A 142 1.76 16.21 -12.59
C LEU A 142 2.29 14.88 -12.05
N SER A 143 1.43 13.90 -11.83
CA SER A 143 1.82 12.55 -11.39
C SER A 143 2.68 11.87 -12.45
N CYS A 144 2.28 11.93 -13.73
CA CYS A 144 3.07 11.39 -14.82
C CYS A 144 4.44 12.08 -14.92
N ALA A 145 4.48 13.42 -14.85
CA ALA A 145 5.74 14.16 -14.89
C ALA A 145 6.67 13.77 -13.74
N PHE A 146 6.13 13.61 -12.52
CA PHE A 146 6.87 13.17 -11.36
C PHE A 146 7.40 11.74 -11.52
N MET A 147 6.54 10.81 -11.97
CA MET A 147 6.92 9.41 -12.18
C MET A 147 7.95 9.25 -13.30
N VAL A 148 7.78 9.97 -14.41
CA VAL A 148 8.77 9.98 -15.51
C VAL A 148 10.11 10.50 -15.00
N LYS A 149 10.13 11.57 -14.20
CA LYS A 149 11.37 12.12 -13.64
C LYS A 149 12.07 11.13 -12.70
N ILE A 150 11.32 10.39 -11.89
CA ILE A 150 11.85 9.32 -11.03
C ILE A 150 12.37 8.18 -11.90
N TRP A 151 11.57 7.71 -12.86
CA TRP A 151 11.91 6.58 -13.72
C TRP A 151 13.15 6.82 -14.55
N TRP A 152 13.33 8.04 -15.04
CA TRP A 152 14.50 8.42 -15.86
C TRP A 152 15.82 8.42 -15.07
N ASN A 153 15.73 8.45 -13.76
CA ASN A 153 16.92 8.41 -12.92
C ASN A 153 17.39 6.97 -12.68
N LYS A 154 18.22 6.46 -13.59
CA LYS A 154 18.77 5.08 -13.53
C LYS A 154 19.40 4.73 -12.19
N THR A 155 19.98 5.70 -11.48
CA THR A 155 20.63 5.49 -10.18
C THR A 155 19.66 4.97 -9.11
N ILE A 156 18.36 5.31 -9.20
CA ILE A 156 17.34 4.88 -8.27
C ILE A 156 17.19 3.36 -8.26
N TRP A 157 17.22 2.76 -9.44
CA TRP A 157 16.97 1.33 -9.62
C TRP A 157 18.11 0.42 -9.17
N HIS A 158 19.28 0.98 -8.94
CA HIS A 158 20.43 0.24 -8.38
C HIS A 158 20.32 0.06 -6.85
N HIS A 159 19.40 0.76 -6.18
CA HIS A 159 19.26 0.65 -4.74
C HIS A 159 18.35 -0.50 -4.35
N LYS A 160 18.90 -1.47 -3.62
CA LYS A 160 18.19 -2.63 -3.05
C LYS A 160 16.96 -2.21 -2.24
N GLN A 161 17.03 -1.09 -1.52
CA GLN A 161 15.94 -0.58 -0.68
C GLN A 161 14.67 -0.30 -1.50
N ILE A 162 14.82 0.22 -2.73
CA ILE A 162 13.68 0.51 -3.61
C ILE A 162 12.94 -0.78 -3.98
N TRP A 163 13.68 -1.81 -4.34
CA TRP A 163 13.07 -3.10 -4.69
C TRP A 163 12.37 -3.77 -3.51
N LEU A 164 12.94 -3.64 -2.29
CA LEU A 164 12.31 -4.13 -1.08
C LEU A 164 11.02 -3.36 -0.78
N LEU A 165 11.00 -2.04 -0.92
CA LEU A 165 9.81 -1.21 -0.74
C LEU A 165 8.73 -1.54 -1.78
N ILE A 166 9.12 -1.75 -3.03
CA ILE A 166 8.21 -2.21 -4.09
C ILE A 166 7.64 -3.59 -3.75
N ALA A 167 8.47 -4.52 -3.27
CA ALA A 167 7.99 -5.83 -2.84
C ALA A 167 6.97 -5.71 -1.69
N VAL A 168 7.22 -4.85 -0.69
CA VAL A 168 6.27 -4.57 0.39
C VAL A 168 4.97 -4.00 -0.15
N LEU A 169 5.04 -3.08 -1.12
CA LEU A 169 3.86 -2.52 -1.77
C LEU A 169 2.99 -3.62 -2.39
N PHE A 170 3.60 -4.54 -3.14
CA PHE A 170 2.89 -5.68 -3.74
C PHE A 170 2.35 -6.66 -2.70
N ILE A 171 3.10 -6.94 -1.63
CA ILE A 171 2.66 -7.81 -0.53
C ILE A 171 1.40 -7.24 0.11
N VAL A 172 1.38 -5.95 0.43
CA VAL A 172 0.24 -5.30 1.07
C VAL A 172 -0.96 -5.17 0.11
N ALA A 173 -0.70 -5.00 -1.19
CA ALA A 173 -1.74 -4.93 -2.21
C ALA A 173 -2.30 -6.31 -2.59
N SER A 174 -1.53 -7.39 -2.44
CA SER A 174 -1.85 -8.72 -3.00
C SER A 174 -3.24 -9.25 -2.62
N PRO A 175 -3.76 -9.10 -1.39
CA PRO A 175 -5.10 -9.55 -1.06
C PRO A 175 -6.20 -8.84 -1.86
N HIS A 176 -5.92 -7.62 -2.28
CA HIS A 176 -6.87 -6.78 -3.02
C HIS A 176 -6.79 -6.97 -4.53
N LEU A 177 -5.64 -7.38 -5.05
CA LEU A 177 -5.47 -7.66 -6.49
C LEU A 177 -6.24 -8.90 -6.94
N LEU A 178 -6.64 -9.75 -5.98
CA LEU A 178 -7.45 -10.95 -6.23
C LEU A 178 -8.95 -10.67 -6.27
N ILE A 179 -9.39 -9.50 -5.81
CA ILE A 179 -10.81 -9.11 -5.69
C ILE A 179 -11.02 -7.85 -6.56
N SER A 180 -12.27 -7.51 -6.87
CA SER A 180 -12.57 -6.24 -7.54
C SER A 180 -12.04 -5.06 -6.72
N MET A 181 -11.19 -4.25 -7.34
CA MET A 181 -10.51 -3.16 -6.67
C MET A 181 -11.43 -1.95 -6.53
N SER A 182 -11.71 -1.54 -5.28
CA SER A 182 -12.33 -0.26 -4.95
C SER A 182 -11.31 0.73 -4.42
N ILE A 183 -11.65 2.01 -4.37
CA ILE A 183 -10.81 3.07 -3.75
C ILE A 183 -10.41 2.67 -2.33
N MET A 184 -11.37 2.14 -1.54
CA MET A 184 -11.11 1.70 -0.16
C MET A 184 -10.04 0.61 -0.08
N ASN A 185 -9.90 -0.21 -1.10
CA ASN A 185 -8.93 -1.30 -1.13
C ASN A 185 -7.50 -0.78 -1.41
N ALA A 186 -7.36 0.39 -2.02
CA ALA A 186 -6.06 1.01 -2.31
C ALA A 186 -5.40 1.65 -1.07
N TYR A 187 -6.15 1.94 0.00
CA TYR A 187 -5.59 2.60 1.20
C TYR A 187 -4.37 1.87 1.80
N SER A 188 -4.33 0.55 1.74
CA SER A 188 -3.18 -0.23 2.20
C SER A 188 -1.89 0.12 1.45
N SER A 189 -2.01 0.35 0.17
CA SER A 189 -0.90 0.65 -0.73
C SER A 189 -0.45 2.11 -0.61
N LEU A 190 -1.36 3.03 -0.32
CA LEU A 190 -1.07 4.47 -0.21
C LEU A 190 -0.02 4.77 0.86
N GLY A 191 -0.12 4.15 2.04
CA GLY A 191 0.87 4.32 3.10
C GLY A 191 2.28 3.88 2.67
N ILE A 192 2.39 2.76 1.99
CA ILE A 192 3.68 2.27 1.46
C ILE A 192 4.18 3.13 0.29
N ALA A 193 3.28 3.55 -0.61
CA ALA A 193 3.63 4.46 -1.69
C ALA A 193 4.17 5.80 -1.14
N ALA A 194 3.54 6.35 -0.10
CA ALA A 194 4.01 7.54 0.60
C ALA A 194 5.41 7.35 1.21
N ILE A 195 5.70 6.17 1.80
CA ILE A 195 7.03 5.84 2.30
C ILE A 195 8.05 5.78 1.17
N ILE A 196 7.69 5.16 0.02
CA ILE A 196 8.55 5.11 -1.16
C ILE A 196 8.88 6.52 -1.65
N ILE A 197 7.87 7.35 -1.82
CA ILE A 197 8.02 8.72 -2.29
C ILE A 197 8.87 9.53 -1.29
N GLY A 198 8.57 9.43 0.01
CA GLY A 198 9.34 10.10 1.06
C GLY A 198 10.81 9.67 1.09
N TYR A 199 11.07 8.36 0.96
CA TYR A 199 12.43 7.83 0.86
C TYR A 199 13.17 8.36 -0.36
N LEU A 200 12.52 8.37 -1.52
CA LEU A 200 13.08 8.89 -2.76
C LEU A 200 13.38 10.39 -2.64
N CYS A 201 12.46 11.16 -2.11
CA CYS A 201 12.66 12.57 -1.86
C CYS A 201 13.85 12.78 -0.92
N HIS A 202 13.88 12.16 0.25
CA HIS A 202 14.95 12.31 1.22
C HIS A 202 16.34 12.00 0.62
N LYS A 203 16.43 10.91 -0.13
CA LYS A 203 17.72 10.44 -0.68
C LYS A 203 18.23 11.29 -1.84
N TYR A 204 17.32 11.80 -2.69
CA TYR A 204 17.70 12.48 -3.93
C TYR A 204 17.48 13.99 -3.89
N GLN A 205 16.89 14.50 -2.80
CA GLN A 205 16.48 15.88 -2.65
C GLN A 205 17.65 16.86 -2.53
N LYS A 206 18.73 16.45 -1.84
CA LYS A 206 19.86 17.34 -1.55
C LYS A 206 20.48 18.00 -2.79
N ASN A 207 20.29 17.40 -3.98
CA ASN A 207 20.93 17.85 -5.21
C ASN A 207 19.95 18.23 -6.36
N LYS A 208 18.63 18.21 -6.13
CA LYS A 208 17.64 18.46 -7.22
C LYS A 208 16.40 19.20 -6.73
N PRO A 209 16.45 20.54 -6.61
CA PRO A 209 15.31 21.33 -6.17
C PRO A 209 14.06 21.15 -7.07
N GLN A 210 14.26 20.87 -8.35
CA GLN A 210 13.16 20.57 -9.28
C GLN A 210 12.31 19.36 -8.87
N LEU A 211 12.92 18.33 -8.25
CA LEU A 211 12.16 17.15 -7.78
C LEU A 211 11.32 17.48 -6.56
N GLN A 212 11.80 18.38 -5.69
CA GLN A 212 11.03 18.89 -4.56
C GLN A 212 9.80 19.65 -5.03
N THR A 213 9.98 20.57 -5.96
CA THR A 213 8.89 21.38 -6.51
C THR A 213 7.82 20.47 -7.15
N LEU A 214 8.24 19.49 -7.97
CA LEU A 214 7.32 18.52 -8.56
C LEU A 214 6.58 17.69 -7.51
N PHE A 215 7.28 17.28 -6.45
CA PHE A 215 6.66 16.54 -5.36
C PHE A 215 5.61 17.37 -4.61
N PHE A 216 5.92 18.63 -4.29
CA PHE A 216 4.95 19.53 -3.66
C PHE A 216 3.75 19.82 -4.56
N LEU A 217 3.96 20.02 -5.85
CA LEU A 217 2.88 20.19 -6.82
C LEU A 217 2.00 18.93 -6.91
N TYR A 218 2.62 17.75 -6.96
CA TYR A 218 1.90 16.47 -6.93
C TYR A 218 1.07 16.32 -5.65
N LEU A 219 1.69 16.57 -4.49
CA LEU A 219 1.01 16.47 -3.19
C LEU A 219 -0.16 17.45 -3.09
N THR A 220 0.03 18.68 -3.53
CA THR A 220 -1.02 19.70 -3.56
C THR A 220 -2.17 19.28 -4.48
N ALA A 221 -1.87 18.76 -5.67
CA ALA A 221 -2.88 18.28 -6.60
C ALA A 221 -3.64 17.08 -6.03
N ALA A 222 -2.95 16.14 -5.36
CA ALA A 222 -3.57 15.00 -4.71
C ALA A 222 -4.53 15.43 -3.58
N ILE A 223 -4.11 16.37 -2.72
CA ILE A 223 -4.95 16.93 -1.65
C ILE A 223 -6.19 17.61 -2.24
N ILE A 224 -6.03 18.45 -3.28
CA ILE A 224 -7.16 19.12 -3.93
C ILE A 224 -8.14 18.10 -4.49
N THR A 225 -7.64 17.03 -5.10
CA THR A 225 -8.48 15.95 -5.66
C THR A 225 -9.25 15.23 -4.55
N ASP A 226 -8.60 14.89 -3.45
CA ASP A 226 -9.23 14.21 -2.31
C ASP A 226 -10.29 15.11 -1.65
N VAL A 227 -9.98 16.37 -1.40
CA VAL A 227 -10.95 17.35 -0.84
C VAL A 227 -12.15 17.51 -1.76
N HIS A 228 -11.91 17.56 -3.07
CA HIS A 228 -12.98 17.67 -4.05
C HIS A 228 -13.88 16.42 -4.06
N HIS A 229 -13.29 15.23 -3.99
CA HIS A 229 -14.07 13.97 -3.85
C HIS A 229 -14.92 13.96 -2.57
N TRP A 230 -14.38 14.42 -1.46
CA TRP A 230 -15.11 14.54 -0.19
C TRP A 230 -16.29 15.51 -0.29
N TYR A 231 -16.11 16.61 -0.99
CA TYR A 231 -17.17 17.62 -1.15
C TYR A 231 -18.30 17.17 -2.07
N MET A 232 -18.00 16.26 -3.01
CA MET A 232 -18.98 15.77 -3.99
C MET A 232 -19.65 14.45 -3.60
N ALA A 233 -19.19 13.78 -2.53
CA ALA A 233 -19.77 12.54 -1.99
C ALA A 233 -20.92 12.83 -1.04
#